data_2f47401727d401fc687a686a2d129137
#
_entry.id   2f47401727d401fc687a686a2d129137
#
_cell.length_a   1.000
_cell.length_b   1.000
_cell.length_c   1.000
_cell.angle_alpha   90.00
_cell.angle_beta   90.00
_cell.angle_gamma   90.00
#
_symmetry.space_group_name_H-M   'P 1'
#
loop_
_entity.id
_entity.type
_entity.pdbx_description
1 polymer ?
#
loop_
_entity_poly.entity_id
_entity_poly.type
_entity_poly.pdbx_seq_one_letter_code
_entity_poly.pdbx_strand_id
1 'polypeptide(L)'
;LGIFKYLPFVVGMVPFLPEAWVTAAKGIPLPIGISFYTFTQIAFLVDAARGEVRETHPVHYGLFVTYFPHLIAGPVLHHKEMMPQFARPETYRPHWENLAAGSAIFVIGLLKKVIVADNMAPYATPVFQLAASGGDVSSAQAWVGALAYTFQLYFDFSAYSDMAVGLSRMFGVRLPLNFDSPYKAVNIIDFWRRWHMTLSRFLRDYLYIALGGNRHGKLRRYLNLFITMLLGGLWHGANFTYIIWGAWHGMWLAIERALGLDTNPQRFNPVKWAFTFLLVVVGWVIFRAENLHVAGRMYGAMFSFGDWQLSELNSAQLTGLQVATLVVAYLSLAFFGLRDFYRNAKPAPQATPLQVNNDG
;
A
#
# COMPACT_ATOMS: atom_id res chain seq x y z
N LEU A 1 11.51 13.52 -7.63
CA LEU A 1 10.82 12.39 -8.29
C LEU A 1 10.96 12.45 -9.82
N GLY A 2 10.74 13.61 -10.47
CA GLY A 2 10.80 13.74 -11.93
C GLY A 2 12.09 13.18 -12.52
N ILE A 3 13.24 13.61 -12.04
CA ILE A 3 14.56 13.20 -12.54
C ILE A 3 14.85 11.74 -12.15
N PHE A 4 14.76 11.39 -10.87
CA PHE A 4 15.23 10.10 -10.38
C PHE A 4 14.32 8.93 -10.75
N LYS A 5 13.03 9.15 -10.93
CA LYS A 5 12.05 8.07 -11.15
C LYS A 5 11.46 8.06 -12.55
N TYR A 6 11.16 9.23 -13.11
CA TYR A 6 10.41 9.32 -14.37
C TYR A 6 11.26 9.66 -15.58
N LEU A 7 12.42 10.32 -15.41
CA LEU A 7 13.28 10.66 -16.56
C LEU A 7 13.71 9.43 -17.38
N PRO A 8 14.17 8.31 -16.77
CA PRO A 8 14.51 7.10 -17.52
C PRO A 8 13.34 6.55 -18.35
N PHE A 9 12.13 6.61 -17.81
CA PHE A 9 10.92 6.16 -18.48
C PHE A 9 10.54 7.05 -19.66
N VAL A 10 10.52 8.36 -19.47
CA VAL A 10 10.18 9.33 -20.52
C VAL A 10 11.20 9.31 -21.64
N VAL A 11 12.49 9.31 -21.31
CA VAL A 11 13.57 9.25 -22.31
C VAL A 11 13.52 7.94 -23.09
N GLY A 12 13.20 6.81 -22.44
CA GLY A 12 13.04 5.51 -23.09
C GLY A 12 11.83 5.41 -24.04
N MET A 13 10.86 6.34 -23.95
CA MET A 13 9.70 6.41 -24.83
C MET A 13 9.96 7.21 -26.12
N VAL A 14 11.06 7.93 -26.20
CA VAL A 14 11.37 8.81 -27.35
C VAL A 14 12.36 8.11 -28.28
N PRO A 15 11.92 7.54 -29.43
CA PRO A 15 12.72 6.62 -30.24
C PRO A 15 13.90 7.28 -31.00
N PHE A 16 13.93 8.61 -31.08
CA PHE A 16 14.97 9.36 -31.79
C PHE A 16 16.02 9.99 -30.88
N LEU A 17 16.00 9.71 -29.57
CA LEU A 17 17.04 10.20 -28.66
C LEU A 17 18.33 9.37 -28.80
N PRO A 18 19.51 10.00 -28.71
CA PRO A 18 20.77 9.29 -28.69
C PRO A 18 20.81 8.24 -27.57
N GLU A 19 21.31 7.06 -27.89
CA GLU A 19 21.41 5.94 -26.94
C GLU A 19 22.22 6.30 -25.67
N ALA A 20 23.23 7.16 -25.82
CA ALA A 20 24.01 7.69 -24.73
C ALA A 20 23.15 8.42 -23.67
N TRP A 21 22.13 9.17 -24.11
CA TRP A 21 21.20 9.89 -23.19
C TRP A 21 20.27 8.91 -22.48
N VAL A 22 19.78 7.90 -23.20
CA VAL A 22 18.93 6.84 -22.59
C VAL A 22 19.72 6.06 -21.53
N THR A 23 20.95 5.70 -21.83
CA THR A 23 21.84 4.99 -20.92
C THR A 23 22.22 5.85 -19.71
N ALA A 24 22.56 7.12 -19.91
CA ALA A 24 22.83 8.06 -18.83
C ALA A 24 21.61 8.23 -17.90
N ALA A 25 20.41 8.36 -18.45
CA ALA A 25 19.19 8.49 -17.67
C ALA A 25 18.90 7.20 -16.84
N LYS A 26 19.10 6.01 -17.42
CA LYS A 26 18.94 4.72 -16.73
C LYS A 26 20.00 4.50 -15.64
N GLY A 27 21.16 5.13 -15.75
CA GLY A 27 22.25 5.05 -14.76
C GLY A 27 22.01 5.90 -13.50
N ILE A 28 20.95 6.74 -13.44
CA ILE A 28 20.67 7.59 -12.28
C ILE A 28 20.12 6.72 -11.14
N PRO A 29 20.81 6.61 -9.98
CA PRO A 29 20.36 5.79 -8.87
C PRO A 29 19.13 6.44 -8.21
N LEU A 30 18.11 5.62 -7.92
CA LEU A 30 16.91 6.06 -7.20
C LEU A 30 17.21 6.18 -5.71
N PRO A 31 17.15 7.38 -5.07
CA PRO A 31 17.36 7.51 -3.64
C PRO A 31 16.30 6.75 -2.84
N ILE A 32 16.76 6.03 -1.81
CA ILE A 32 15.88 5.23 -0.94
C ILE A 32 14.83 6.14 -0.28
N GLY A 33 13.57 5.73 -0.32
CA GLY A 33 12.47 6.45 0.33
C GLY A 33 12.01 7.73 -0.36
N ILE A 34 12.60 8.13 -1.53
CA ILE A 34 12.29 9.39 -2.21
C ILE A 34 10.78 9.60 -2.42
N SER A 35 10.03 8.54 -2.71
CA SER A 35 8.59 8.63 -2.93
C SER A 35 7.82 8.98 -1.65
N PHE A 36 8.25 8.44 -0.51
CA PHE A 36 7.60 8.65 0.79
C PHE A 36 7.89 10.05 1.34
N TYR A 37 9.16 10.43 1.43
CA TYR A 37 9.47 11.76 1.96
C TYR A 37 9.03 12.90 1.02
N THR A 38 8.93 12.64 -0.29
CA THR A 38 8.33 13.63 -1.21
C THR A 38 6.86 13.87 -0.87
N PHE A 39 6.09 12.85 -0.55
CA PHE A 39 4.69 13.03 -0.16
C PHE A 39 4.54 13.79 1.15
N THR A 40 5.37 13.51 2.15
CA THR A 40 5.36 14.27 3.41
C THR A 40 5.70 15.75 3.18
N GLN A 41 6.67 16.04 2.30
CA GLN A 41 7.03 17.41 1.92
C GLN A 41 5.90 18.12 1.17
N ILE A 42 5.29 17.47 0.16
CA ILE A 42 4.17 18.04 -0.59
C ILE A 42 3.02 18.39 0.36
N ALA A 43 2.66 17.46 1.26
CA ALA A 43 1.61 17.70 2.24
C ALA A 43 1.91 18.92 3.12
N PHE A 44 3.13 19.00 3.66
CA PHE A 44 3.54 20.12 4.51
C PHE A 44 3.51 21.45 3.75
N LEU A 45 4.11 21.51 2.55
CA LEU A 45 4.19 22.75 1.76
C LEU A 45 2.81 23.23 1.29
N VAL A 46 1.94 22.33 0.86
CA VAL A 46 0.57 22.66 0.45
C VAL A 46 -0.23 23.20 1.65
N ASP A 47 -0.12 22.54 2.80
CA ASP A 47 -0.82 22.99 4.01
C ASP A 47 -0.24 24.29 4.57
N ALA A 48 1.08 24.51 4.44
CA ALA A 48 1.71 25.78 4.77
C ALA A 48 1.18 26.93 3.88
N ALA A 49 1.09 26.69 2.57
CA ALA A 49 0.53 27.65 1.63
C ALA A 49 -0.95 27.97 1.89
N ARG A 50 -1.70 27.03 2.48
CA ARG A 50 -3.11 27.20 2.90
C ARG A 50 -3.26 27.87 4.28
N GLY A 51 -2.15 28.13 5.00
CA GLY A 51 -2.18 28.64 6.37
C GLY A 51 -2.65 27.63 7.41
N GLU A 52 -2.59 26.32 7.09
CA GLU A 52 -3.08 25.23 7.94
C GLU A 52 -1.98 24.64 8.85
N VAL A 53 -0.73 25.03 8.68
CA VAL A 53 0.40 24.58 9.51
C VAL A 53 0.44 25.41 10.79
N ARG A 54 0.26 24.75 11.93
CA ARG A 54 0.29 25.38 13.27
C ARG A 54 1.65 25.26 13.95
N GLU A 55 2.36 24.17 13.68
CA GLU A 55 3.67 23.86 14.28
C GLU A 55 4.75 24.10 13.22
N THR A 56 5.65 25.04 13.49
CA THR A 56 6.70 25.48 12.53
C THR A 56 8.12 25.31 13.09
N HIS A 57 8.28 24.67 14.26
CA HIS A 57 9.59 24.50 14.87
C HIS A 57 10.52 23.68 13.98
N PRO A 58 11.71 24.18 13.60
CA PRO A 58 12.57 23.54 12.60
C PRO A 58 13.08 22.16 13.02
N VAL A 59 13.30 21.94 14.33
CA VAL A 59 13.71 20.63 14.86
C VAL A 59 12.59 19.61 14.72
N HIS A 60 11.34 19.98 15.03
CA HIS A 60 10.19 19.07 14.89
C HIS A 60 9.92 18.77 13.42
N TYR A 61 10.09 19.75 12.54
CA TYR A 61 10.03 19.54 11.10
C TYR A 61 11.15 18.61 10.60
N GLY A 62 12.38 18.82 11.05
CA GLY A 62 13.51 17.94 10.73
C GLY A 62 13.25 16.50 11.17
N LEU A 63 12.76 16.29 12.40
CA LEU A 63 12.35 14.98 12.90
C LEU A 63 11.23 14.38 12.05
N PHE A 64 10.21 15.16 11.68
CA PHE A 64 9.12 14.69 10.83
C PHE A 64 9.61 14.17 9.48
N VAL A 65 10.53 14.89 8.84
CA VAL A 65 11.07 14.52 7.53
C VAL A 65 11.97 13.29 7.59
N THR A 66 12.81 13.21 8.64
CA THR A 66 13.83 12.15 8.76
C THR A 66 13.42 11.00 9.69
N TYR A 67 12.15 10.95 10.10
CA TYR A 67 11.65 9.95 11.03
C TYR A 67 11.75 8.55 10.44
N PHE A 68 12.84 7.85 10.78
CA PHE A 68 13.29 6.65 10.10
C PHE A 68 12.31 5.46 10.07
N PRO A 69 11.42 5.22 11.09
CA PRO A 69 10.56 4.04 11.05
C PRO A 69 9.65 3.95 9.83
N HIS A 70 9.28 5.08 9.21
CA HIS A 70 8.35 5.10 8.07
C HIS A 70 9.03 5.31 6.70
N LEU A 71 10.31 5.69 6.65
CA LEU A 71 10.95 6.27 5.46
C LEU A 71 10.94 5.38 4.22
N ILE A 72 11.01 4.05 4.34
CA ILE A 72 11.15 3.14 3.20
C ILE A 72 9.80 2.69 2.65
N ALA A 73 8.92 2.16 3.52
CA ALA A 73 7.63 1.58 3.13
C ALA A 73 6.57 1.66 4.25
N GLY A 74 6.75 2.56 5.22
CA GLY A 74 5.82 2.75 6.33
C GLY A 74 4.55 3.52 5.92
N PRO A 75 3.70 3.87 6.89
CA PRO A 75 2.56 4.75 6.65
C PRO A 75 3.00 6.11 6.09
N VAL A 76 2.23 6.67 5.14
CA VAL A 76 2.44 8.06 4.69
C VAL A 76 2.00 8.99 5.82
N LEU A 77 2.97 9.70 6.40
CA LEU A 77 2.74 10.52 7.59
C LEU A 77 2.25 11.92 7.23
N HIS A 78 1.43 12.49 8.11
CA HIS A 78 0.97 13.86 8.01
C HIS A 78 1.54 14.70 9.14
N HIS A 79 2.03 15.91 8.83
CA HIS A 79 2.67 16.81 9.80
C HIS A 79 1.75 17.11 11.01
N LYS A 80 0.43 17.28 10.78
CA LYS A 80 -0.57 17.53 11.84
C LYS A 80 -0.65 16.41 12.89
N GLU A 81 -0.30 15.18 12.50
CA GLU A 81 -0.31 14.01 13.39
C GLU A 81 1.05 13.82 14.09
N MET A 82 2.16 14.19 13.44
CA MET A 82 3.50 13.87 13.90
C MET A 82 4.16 14.99 14.71
N MET A 83 4.19 16.20 14.17
CA MET A 83 4.93 17.31 14.80
C MET A 83 4.45 17.66 16.20
N PRO A 84 3.12 17.63 16.51
CA PRO A 84 2.67 17.83 17.89
C PRO A 84 3.12 16.75 18.87
N GLN A 85 3.44 15.55 18.40
CA GLN A 85 3.97 14.49 19.26
C GLN A 85 5.44 14.76 19.60
N PHE A 86 6.22 15.29 18.67
CA PHE A 86 7.61 15.68 18.89
C PHE A 86 7.75 16.90 19.82
N ALA A 87 6.74 17.73 19.92
CA ALA A 87 6.72 18.86 20.84
C ALA A 87 6.47 18.48 22.31
N ARG A 88 6.08 17.23 22.58
CA ARG A 88 5.72 16.75 23.93
C ARG A 88 6.94 16.23 24.68
N PRO A 89 7.28 16.75 25.86
CA PRO A 89 8.39 16.23 26.67
C PRO A 89 8.23 14.74 27.04
N GLU A 90 6.98 14.28 27.19
CA GLU A 90 6.66 12.88 27.51
C GLU A 90 7.10 11.91 26.43
N THR A 91 7.15 12.33 25.17
CA THR A 91 7.61 11.50 24.04
C THR A 91 9.05 11.03 24.23
N TYR A 92 9.87 11.84 24.93
CA TYR A 92 11.29 11.53 25.14
C TYR A 92 11.57 10.77 26.44
N ARG A 93 10.54 10.39 27.18
CA ARG A 93 10.67 9.59 28.39
C ARG A 93 10.38 8.13 28.10
N PRO A 94 11.20 7.17 28.58
CA PRO A 94 10.90 5.75 28.45
C PRO A 94 9.60 5.36 29.20
N HIS A 95 8.70 4.68 28.52
CA HIS A 95 7.47 4.14 29.09
C HIS A 95 7.42 2.64 28.85
N TRP A 96 7.42 1.86 29.92
CA TRP A 96 7.43 0.38 29.85
C TRP A 96 6.24 -0.19 29.07
N GLU A 97 5.07 0.43 29.20
CA GLU A 97 3.87 0.04 28.44
C GLU A 97 4.06 0.25 26.92
N ASN A 98 4.71 1.36 26.53
CA ASN A 98 5.01 1.63 25.13
C ASN A 98 6.07 0.67 24.58
N LEU A 99 7.08 0.33 25.39
CA LEU A 99 8.10 -0.64 25.01
C LEU A 99 7.48 -2.04 24.85
N ALA A 100 6.68 -2.50 25.82
CA ALA A 100 6.03 -3.82 25.75
C ALA A 100 5.05 -3.92 24.58
N ALA A 101 4.17 -2.94 24.41
CA ALA A 101 3.20 -2.94 23.31
C ALA A 101 3.89 -2.77 21.95
N GLY A 102 4.88 -1.89 21.87
CA GLY A 102 5.65 -1.67 20.63
C GLY A 102 6.44 -2.90 20.22
N SER A 103 7.10 -3.57 21.16
CA SER A 103 7.84 -4.82 20.90
C SER A 103 6.88 -5.94 20.44
N ALA A 104 5.72 -6.10 21.07
CA ALA A 104 4.73 -7.09 20.65
C ALA A 104 4.25 -6.83 19.21
N ILE A 105 3.92 -5.59 18.87
CA ILE A 105 3.50 -5.20 17.52
C ILE A 105 4.63 -5.46 16.51
N PHE A 106 5.86 -5.08 16.85
CA PHE A 106 7.04 -5.30 16.00
C PHE A 106 7.27 -6.79 15.71
N VAL A 107 7.23 -7.64 16.75
CA VAL A 107 7.41 -9.09 16.62
C VAL A 107 6.30 -9.71 15.76
N ILE A 108 5.03 -9.29 15.92
CA ILE A 108 3.93 -9.76 15.09
C ILE A 108 4.17 -9.36 13.63
N GLY A 109 4.61 -8.12 13.37
CA GLY A 109 4.99 -7.67 12.03
C GLY A 109 6.13 -8.53 11.46
N LEU A 110 7.17 -8.77 12.24
CA LEU A 110 8.31 -9.62 11.84
C LEU A 110 7.86 -11.05 11.50
N LEU A 111 7.00 -11.66 12.32
CA LEU A 111 6.46 -12.99 12.04
C LEU A 111 5.63 -13.02 10.75
N LYS A 112 4.82 -12.00 10.50
CA LYS A 112 4.09 -11.86 9.21
C LYS A 112 5.04 -11.81 8.02
N LYS A 113 6.15 -11.07 8.14
CA LYS A 113 7.18 -10.98 7.09
C LYS A 113 7.86 -12.32 6.84
N VAL A 114 8.48 -12.88 7.88
CA VAL A 114 9.38 -14.05 7.76
C VAL A 114 8.59 -15.34 7.54
N ILE A 115 7.48 -15.55 8.28
CA ILE A 115 6.74 -16.81 8.21
C ILE A 115 5.73 -16.83 7.06
N VAL A 116 5.13 -15.68 6.72
CA VAL A 116 4.07 -15.68 5.69
C VAL A 116 4.58 -15.09 4.39
N ALA A 117 5.01 -13.84 4.37
CA ALA A 117 5.34 -13.16 3.11
C ALA A 117 6.51 -13.80 2.38
N ASP A 118 7.61 -14.08 3.08
CA ASP A 118 8.82 -14.65 2.46
C ASP A 118 8.58 -16.08 1.96
N ASN A 119 7.72 -16.86 2.65
CA ASN A 119 7.35 -18.20 2.19
C ASN A 119 6.37 -18.21 1.01
N MET A 120 5.78 -17.08 0.61
CA MET A 120 4.98 -16.97 -0.60
C MET A 120 5.81 -16.67 -1.85
N ALA A 121 6.98 -16.05 -1.69
CA ALA A 121 7.84 -15.69 -2.81
C ALA A 121 8.28 -16.87 -3.69
N PRO A 122 8.65 -18.05 -3.15
CA PRO A 122 8.99 -19.24 -3.94
C PRO A 122 7.86 -19.77 -4.84
N TYR A 123 6.61 -19.46 -4.53
CA TYR A 123 5.47 -19.86 -5.35
C TYR A 123 5.10 -18.79 -6.39
N ALA A 124 5.28 -17.52 -6.06
CA ALA A 124 4.96 -16.42 -6.96
C ALA A 124 6.05 -16.18 -8.01
N THR A 125 7.30 -16.02 -7.56
CA THR A 125 8.40 -15.54 -8.40
C THR A 125 8.71 -16.46 -9.60
N PRO A 126 8.83 -17.79 -9.46
CA PRO A 126 9.13 -18.66 -10.60
C PRO A 126 8.08 -18.62 -11.71
N VAL A 127 6.81 -18.51 -11.36
CA VAL A 127 5.70 -18.45 -12.35
C VAL A 127 5.79 -17.17 -13.18
N PHE A 128 5.99 -16.01 -12.55
CA PHE A 128 6.16 -14.75 -13.27
C PHE A 128 7.46 -14.72 -14.10
N GLN A 129 8.55 -15.36 -13.63
CA GLN A 129 9.79 -15.51 -14.38
C GLN A 129 9.62 -16.44 -15.59
N LEU A 130 8.88 -17.55 -15.45
CA LEU A 130 8.53 -18.44 -16.56
C LEU A 130 7.73 -17.69 -17.63
N ALA A 131 6.72 -16.91 -17.23
CA ALA A 131 5.99 -16.04 -18.14
C ALA A 131 6.89 -15.00 -18.83
N ALA A 132 7.86 -14.42 -18.12
CA ALA A 132 8.78 -13.42 -18.65
C ALA A 132 9.79 -14.01 -19.65
N SER A 133 10.28 -15.23 -19.40
CA SER A 133 11.21 -15.93 -20.30
C SER A 133 10.55 -16.53 -21.56
N GLY A 134 9.22 -16.42 -21.69
CA GLY A 134 8.50 -16.96 -22.83
C GLY A 134 8.10 -18.45 -22.67
N GLY A 135 8.31 -19.06 -21.51
CA GLY A 135 7.91 -20.45 -21.23
C GLY A 135 6.39 -20.63 -21.11
N ASP A 136 5.90 -21.82 -21.32
CA ASP A 136 4.48 -22.12 -21.19
C ASP A 136 4.07 -22.21 -19.73
N VAL A 137 3.08 -21.40 -19.36
CA VAL A 137 2.51 -21.35 -18.02
C VAL A 137 1.14 -22.02 -18.06
N SER A 138 0.94 -23.07 -17.26
CA SER A 138 -0.38 -23.71 -17.15
C SER A 138 -1.36 -22.84 -16.36
N SER A 139 -2.68 -23.07 -16.53
CA SER A 139 -3.71 -22.35 -15.77
C SER A 139 -3.54 -22.50 -14.27
N ALA A 140 -3.20 -23.71 -13.81
CA ALA A 140 -2.97 -23.98 -12.40
C ALA A 140 -1.77 -23.19 -11.85
N GLN A 141 -0.64 -23.18 -12.57
CA GLN A 141 0.55 -22.38 -12.20
C GLN A 141 0.24 -20.89 -12.14
N ALA A 142 -0.49 -20.36 -13.15
CA ALA A 142 -0.85 -18.95 -13.21
C ALA A 142 -1.70 -18.50 -12.00
N TRP A 143 -2.72 -19.30 -11.62
CA TRP A 143 -3.53 -19.00 -10.44
C TRP A 143 -2.76 -19.15 -9.13
N VAL A 144 -1.94 -20.18 -8.98
CA VAL A 144 -1.08 -20.35 -7.79
C VAL A 144 -0.11 -19.18 -7.67
N GLY A 145 0.57 -18.79 -8.75
CA GLY A 145 1.47 -17.65 -8.77
C GLY A 145 0.77 -16.32 -8.44
N ALA A 146 -0.43 -16.08 -8.99
CA ALA A 146 -1.22 -14.89 -8.74
C ALA A 146 -1.71 -14.81 -7.28
N LEU A 147 -2.21 -15.91 -6.72
CA LEU A 147 -2.66 -15.99 -5.34
C LEU A 147 -1.49 -15.88 -4.35
N ALA A 148 -0.38 -16.57 -4.62
CA ALA A 148 0.82 -16.47 -3.81
C ALA A 148 1.34 -15.03 -3.77
N TYR A 149 1.40 -14.34 -4.92
CA TYR A 149 1.79 -12.94 -4.95
C TYR A 149 0.80 -12.03 -4.20
N THR A 150 -0.50 -12.29 -4.33
CA THR A 150 -1.55 -11.55 -3.61
C THR A 150 -1.30 -11.57 -2.10
N PHE A 151 -1.01 -12.75 -1.54
CA PHE A 151 -0.71 -12.89 -0.11
C PHE A 151 0.68 -12.35 0.24
N GLN A 152 1.69 -12.63 -0.58
CA GLN A 152 3.04 -12.09 -0.41
C GLN A 152 2.98 -10.56 -0.26
N LEU A 153 2.37 -9.87 -1.20
CA LEU A 153 2.29 -8.40 -1.22
C LEU A 153 1.61 -7.84 0.03
N TYR A 154 0.48 -8.43 0.41
CA TYR A 154 -0.25 -7.96 1.59
C TYR A 154 0.53 -8.20 2.88
N PHE A 155 1.03 -9.40 3.09
CA PHE A 155 1.74 -9.73 4.32
C PHE A 155 3.08 -9.02 4.41
N ASP A 156 3.80 -8.85 3.31
CA ASP A 156 5.06 -8.09 3.26
C ASP A 156 4.83 -6.62 3.64
N PHE A 157 3.91 -5.95 2.98
CA PHE A 157 3.68 -4.53 3.18
C PHE A 157 2.98 -4.23 4.52
N SER A 158 2.00 -5.04 4.92
CA SER A 158 1.37 -4.87 6.23
C SER A 158 2.31 -5.21 7.38
N ALA A 159 3.20 -6.19 7.21
CA ALA A 159 4.24 -6.52 8.17
C ALA A 159 5.20 -5.35 8.39
N TYR A 160 5.69 -4.75 7.30
CA TYR A 160 6.54 -3.57 7.39
C TYR A 160 5.84 -2.41 8.11
N SER A 161 4.57 -2.16 7.77
CA SER A 161 3.76 -1.13 8.43
C SER A 161 3.59 -1.41 9.93
N ASP A 162 3.35 -2.66 10.32
CA ASP A 162 3.23 -3.06 11.73
C ASP A 162 4.57 -2.89 12.45
N MET A 163 5.69 -3.32 11.85
CA MET A 163 7.02 -3.10 12.43
C MET A 163 7.32 -1.61 12.61
N ALA A 164 6.95 -0.77 11.64
CA ALA A 164 7.11 0.69 11.75
C ALA A 164 6.27 1.26 12.90
N VAL A 165 5.00 0.84 13.03
CA VAL A 165 4.11 1.26 14.12
C VAL A 165 4.65 0.78 15.46
N GLY A 166 5.10 -0.48 15.57
CA GLY A 166 5.67 -1.05 16.79
C GLY A 166 6.94 -0.31 17.23
N LEU A 167 7.86 -0.09 16.29
CA LEU A 167 9.11 0.63 16.52
C LEU A 167 8.83 2.07 16.98
N SER A 168 7.96 2.80 16.28
CA SER A 168 7.55 4.15 16.69
C SER A 168 6.92 4.19 18.07
N ARG A 169 6.11 3.17 18.41
CA ARG A 169 5.49 3.06 19.73
C ARG A 169 6.52 2.92 20.83
N MET A 170 7.61 2.17 20.59
CA MET A 170 8.72 2.07 21.55
C MET A 170 9.37 3.44 21.83
N PHE A 171 9.41 4.33 20.85
CA PHE A 171 9.87 5.72 21.00
C PHE A 171 8.79 6.69 21.52
N GLY A 172 7.64 6.19 21.98
CA GLY A 172 6.54 7.04 22.47
C GLY A 172 5.73 7.75 21.38
N VAL A 173 6.03 7.47 20.08
CA VAL A 173 5.37 8.09 18.94
C VAL A 173 4.33 7.15 18.35
N ARG A 174 3.14 7.65 18.02
CA ARG A 174 2.04 6.88 17.42
C ARG A 174 1.95 7.16 15.94
N LEU A 175 2.11 6.13 15.13
CA LEU A 175 1.85 6.18 13.70
C LEU A 175 0.41 5.78 13.39
N PRO A 176 -0.17 6.31 12.28
CA PRO A 176 -1.48 5.89 11.79
C PRO A 176 -1.42 4.45 11.27
N LEU A 177 -2.56 3.74 11.37
CA LEU A 177 -2.71 2.42 10.75
C LEU A 177 -2.77 2.54 9.23
N ASN A 178 -2.16 1.58 8.55
CA ASN A 178 -2.07 1.54 7.09
C ASN A 178 -2.95 0.44 6.47
N PHE A 179 -3.31 -0.58 7.24
CA PHE A 179 -4.12 -1.72 6.79
C PHE A 179 -5.20 -2.09 7.80
N ASP A 180 -6.40 -2.47 7.31
CA ASP A 180 -7.52 -2.97 8.12
C ASP A 180 -8.14 -4.21 7.44
N SER A 181 -7.41 -5.33 7.39
CA SER A 181 -7.87 -6.59 6.78
C SER A 181 -8.51 -6.40 5.38
N PRO A 182 -7.78 -5.85 4.39
CA PRO A 182 -8.36 -5.40 3.12
C PRO A 182 -8.99 -6.52 2.28
N TYR A 183 -8.52 -7.76 2.42
CA TYR A 183 -9.07 -8.90 1.69
C TYR A 183 -10.39 -9.44 2.27
N LYS A 184 -10.95 -8.78 3.29
CA LYS A 184 -12.34 -8.98 3.75
C LYS A 184 -13.34 -8.07 3.05
N ALA A 185 -12.87 -7.15 2.21
CA ALA A 185 -13.70 -6.17 1.53
C ALA A 185 -14.74 -6.86 0.62
N VAL A 186 -15.93 -6.30 0.57
CA VAL A 186 -17.06 -6.79 -0.24
C VAL A 186 -17.33 -5.92 -1.47
N ASN A 187 -16.51 -4.91 -1.70
CA ASN A 187 -16.42 -4.08 -2.89
C ASN A 187 -15.06 -3.35 -2.95
N ILE A 188 -14.70 -2.78 -4.10
CA ILE A 188 -13.42 -2.08 -4.30
C ILE A 188 -13.35 -0.77 -3.49
N ILE A 189 -14.48 -0.12 -3.25
CA ILE A 189 -14.54 1.06 -2.36
C ILE A 189 -14.15 0.68 -0.93
N ASP A 190 -14.67 -0.43 -0.40
CA ASP A 190 -14.32 -0.95 0.93
C ASP A 190 -12.86 -1.44 0.95
N PHE A 191 -12.38 -2.06 -0.13
CA PHE A 191 -10.98 -2.46 -0.27
C PHE A 191 -10.04 -1.26 -0.09
N TRP A 192 -10.24 -0.15 -0.78
CA TRP A 192 -9.41 1.05 -0.68
C TRP A 192 -9.57 1.80 0.66
N ARG A 193 -10.66 1.58 1.40
CA ARG A 193 -10.81 2.05 2.78
C ARG A 193 -9.97 1.27 3.78
N ARG A 194 -9.45 0.09 3.40
CA ARG A 194 -8.71 -0.87 4.22
C ARG A 194 -7.28 -1.10 3.76
N TRP A 195 -7.00 -0.87 2.49
CA TRP A 195 -5.69 -1.02 1.86
C TRP A 195 -4.96 0.31 1.81
N HIS A 196 -3.70 0.33 2.31
CA HIS A 196 -2.81 1.50 2.25
C HIS A 196 -3.54 2.82 2.59
N MET A 197 -4.21 2.82 3.76
CA MET A 197 -5.16 3.85 4.18
C MET A 197 -4.55 5.25 4.19
N THR A 198 -3.26 5.33 4.55
CA THR A 198 -2.54 6.60 4.61
C THR A 198 -2.26 7.19 3.23
N LEU A 199 -1.93 6.36 2.23
CA LEU A 199 -1.82 6.77 0.84
C LEU A 199 -3.20 7.18 0.29
N SER A 200 -4.23 6.38 0.55
CA SER A 200 -5.61 6.69 0.11
C SER A 200 -6.08 8.04 0.64
N ARG A 201 -5.74 8.36 1.91
CA ARG A 201 -6.00 9.66 2.51
C ARG A 201 -5.22 10.78 1.79
N PHE A 202 -3.93 10.59 1.58
CA PHE A 202 -3.10 11.56 0.86
C PHE A 202 -3.63 11.85 -0.55
N LEU A 203 -3.93 10.80 -1.33
CA LEU A 203 -4.48 10.95 -2.69
C LEU A 203 -5.84 11.66 -2.68
N ARG A 204 -6.68 11.39 -1.69
CA ARG A 204 -7.96 12.10 -1.51
C ARG A 204 -7.74 13.59 -1.24
N ASP A 205 -6.90 13.91 -0.25
CA ASP A 205 -6.83 15.26 0.31
C ASP A 205 -6.00 16.22 -0.58
N TYR A 206 -4.95 15.71 -1.22
CA TYR A 206 -4.03 16.53 -2.02
C TYR A 206 -4.22 16.39 -3.54
N LEU A 207 -4.92 15.36 -4.02
CA LEU A 207 -5.13 15.17 -5.44
C LEU A 207 -6.62 15.19 -5.81
N TYR A 208 -7.43 14.31 -5.24
CA TYR A 208 -8.84 14.21 -5.61
C TYR A 208 -9.62 15.50 -5.30
N ILE A 209 -9.43 16.08 -4.13
CA ILE A 209 -10.08 17.34 -3.72
C ILE A 209 -9.54 18.50 -4.58
N ALA A 210 -8.24 18.54 -4.88
CA ALA A 210 -7.65 19.56 -5.76
C ALA A 210 -8.20 19.50 -7.19
N LEU A 211 -8.54 18.31 -7.72
CA LEU A 211 -9.20 18.13 -9.02
C LEU A 211 -10.68 18.56 -9.02
N GLY A 212 -11.21 19.01 -7.87
CA GLY A 212 -12.61 19.43 -7.69
C GLY A 212 -13.47 18.43 -6.91
N GLY A 213 -12.97 17.23 -6.61
CA GLY A 213 -13.67 16.23 -5.79
C GLY A 213 -15.07 15.90 -6.32
N ASN A 214 -16.09 16.05 -5.47
CA ASN A 214 -17.49 15.79 -5.80
C ASN A 214 -18.26 17.05 -6.29
N ARG A 215 -17.61 18.21 -6.38
CA ARG A 215 -18.28 19.52 -6.50
C ARG A 215 -18.89 19.82 -7.87
N HIS A 216 -18.42 19.15 -8.93
CA HIS A 216 -18.75 19.47 -10.32
C HIS A 216 -19.58 18.38 -11.03
N GLY A 217 -20.54 17.77 -10.32
CA GLY A 217 -21.44 16.77 -10.87
C GLY A 217 -20.88 15.34 -10.94
N LYS A 218 -21.76 14.39 -11.34
CA LYS A 218 -21.43 12.94 -11.29
C LYS A 218 -20.31 12.56 -12.25
N LEU A 219 -20.33 13.00 -13.50
CA LEU A 219 -19.33 12.65 -14.50
C LEU A 219 -17.93 13.12 -14.08
N ARG A 220 -17.83 14.38 -13.65
CA ARG A 220 -16.55 14.95 -13.19
C ARG A 220 -16.02 14.22 -11.97
N ARG A 221 -16.89 13.80 -11.04
CA ARG A 221 -16.53 12.96 -9.90
C ARG A 221 -15.88 11.65 -10.31
N TYR A 222 -16.46 10.94 -11.29
CA TYR A 222 -15.91 9.68 -11.78
C TYR A 222 -14.57 9.87 -12.49
N LEU A 223 -14.46 10.92 -13.29
CA LEU A 223 -13.20 11.28 -13.94
C LEU A 223 -12.11 11.63 -12.92
N ASN A 224 -12.44 12.40 -11.87
CA ASN A 224 -11.50 12.75 -10.82
C ASN A 224 -11.02 11.50 -10.05
N LEU A 225 -11.90 10.54 -9.77
CA LEU A 225 -11.53 9.25 -9.18
C LEU A 225 -10.58 8.47 -10.09
N PHE A 226 -10.93 8.37 -11.37
CA PHE A 226 -10.13 7.65 -12.37
C PHE A 226 -8.72 8.27 -12.50
N ILE A 227 -8.63 9.58 -12.64
CA ILE A 227 -7.35 10.30 -12.72
C ILE A 227 -6.54 10.12 -11.44
N THR A 228 -7.19 10.20 -10.27
CA THR A 228 -6.52 10.01 -8.97
C THR A 228 -5.87 8.63 -8.88
N MET A 229 -6.59 7.59 -9.28
CA MET A 229 -6.07 6.22 -9.25
C MET A 229 -5.00 5.98 -10.32
N LEU A 230 -5.15 6.55 -11.50
CA LEU A 230 -4.16 6.47 -12.58
C LEU A 230 -2.83 7.11 -12.16
N LEU A 231 -2.86 8.30 -11.54
CA LEU A 231 -1.68 8.97 -11.00
C LEU A 231 -1.11 8.23 -9.78
N GLY A 232 -1.96 7.63 -8.95
CA GLY A 232 -1.55 6.73 -7.87
C GLY A 232 -0.81 5.50 -8.40
N GLY A 233 -1.26 4.92 -9.51
CA GLY A 233 -0.55 3.86 -10.21
C GLY A 233 0.82 4.31 -10.73
N LEU A 234 0.87 5.42 -11.44
CA LEU A 234 2.14 6.00 -11.94
C LEU A 234 3.12 6.29 -10.79
N TRP A 235 2.61 6.68 -9.61
CA TRP A 235 3.46 6.88 -8.44
C TRP A 235 4.17 5.60 -7.98
N HIS A 236 3.54 4.42 -8.09
CA HIS A 236 4.18 3.14 -7.72
C HIS A 236 5.42 2.86 -8.58
N GLY A 237 5.35 3.14 -9.88
CA GLY A 237 6.49 2.93 -10.77
C GLY A 237 6.30 3.57 -12.14
N ALA A 238 7.41 3.92 -12.76
CA ALA A 238 7.47 4.44 -14.12
C ALA A 238 7.37 3.28 -15.13
N ASN A 239 6.21 2.64 -15.19
CA ASN A 239 5.90 1.54 -16.09
C ASN A 239 4.40 1.55 -16.43
N PHE A 240 4.06 1.15 -17.65
CA PHE A 240 2.67 1.05 -18.10
C PHE A 240 1.84 0.06 -17.29
N THR A 241 2.44 -0.98 -16.73
CA THR A 241 1.74 -1.94 -15.86
C THR A 241 1.12 -1.24 -14.65
N TYR A 242 1.82 -0.31 -14.01
CA TYR A 242 1.29 0.47 -12.88
C TYR A 242 0.20 1.45 -13.30
N ILE A 243 0.34 2.08 -14.48
CA ILE A 243 -0.66 2.99 -15.03
C ILE A 243 -1.98 2.24 -15.28
N ILE A 244 -1.91 1.05 -15.92
CA ILE A 244 -3.09 0.24 -16.20
C ILE A 244 -3.67 -0.35 -14.90
N TRP A 245 -2.85 -0.72 -13.92
CA TRP A 245 -3.31 -1.09 -12.59
C TRP A 245 -4.11 0.03 -11.91
N GLY A 246 -3.62 1.27 -11.99
CA GLY A 246 -4.35 2.44 -11.51
C GLY A 246 -5.66 2.67 -12.26
N ALA A 247 -5.64 2.53 -13.60
CA ALA A 247 -6.84 2.62 -14.43
C ALA A 247 -7.87 1.53 -14.08
N TRP A 248 -7.44 0.30 -13.85
CA TRP A 248 -8.27 -0.82 -13.40
C TRP A 248 -9.04 -0.48 -12.12
N HIS A 249 -8.33 -0.05 -11.09
CA HIS A 249 -8.95 0.32 -9.83
C HIS A 249 -9.82 1.58 -9.93
N GLY A 250 -9.38 2.58 -10.71
CA GLY A 250 -10.14 3.80 -10.97
C GLY A 250 -11.47 3.54 -11.67
N MET A 251 -11.46 2.62 -12.65
CA MET A 251 -12.66 2.18 -13.37
C MET A 251 -13.66 1.49 -12.40
N TRP A 252 -13.20 0.52 -11.61
CA TRP A 252 -14.07 -0.18 -10.68
C TRP A 252 -14.63 0.74 -9.59
N LEU A 253 -13.83 1.67 -9.06
CA LEU A 253 -14.31 2.68 -8.12
C LEU A 253 -15.40 3.57 -8.74
N ALA A 254 -15.26 3.94 -10.01
CA ALA A 254 -16.27 4.73 -10.72
C ALA A 254 -17.56 3.93 -10.94
N ILE A 255 -17.45 2.66 -11.37
CA ILE A 255 -18.59 1.75 -11.56
C ILE A 255 -19.35 1.54 -10.25
N GLU A 256 -18.66 1.16 -9.18
CA GLU A 256 -19.30 0.91 -7.88
C GLU A 256 -19.98 2.15 -7.31
N ARG A 257 -19.39 3.33 -7.51
CA ARG A 257 -20.04 4.59 -7.15
C ARG A 257 -21.25 4.92 -8.02
N ALA A 258 -21.18 4.61 -9.32
CA ALA A 258 -22.34 4.77 -10.20
C ALA A 258 -23.50 3.86 -9.80
N LEU A 259 -23.20 2.66 -9.27
CA LEU A 259 -24.17 1.71 -8.72
C LEU A 259 -24.62 2.03 -7.28
N GLY A 260 -24.11 3.11 -6.66
CA GLY A 260 -24.49 3.53 -5.31
C GLY A 260 -24.00 2.63 -4.18
N LEU A 261 -22.93 1.85 -4.39
CA LEU A 261 -22.39 0.92 -3.40
C LEU A 261 -21.57 1.61 -2.28
N ASP A 262 -21.41 2.92 -2.34
CA ASP A 262 -20.66 3.73 -1.38
C ASP A 262 -21.50 4.24 -0.19
N THR A 263 -22.83 4.09 -0.24
CA THR A 263 -23.78 4.79 0.65
C THR A 263 -24.07 4.05 1.96
N ASN A 264 -23.84 2.74 2.05
CA ASN A 264 -24.10 1.96 3.27
C ASN A 264 -22.94 1.04 3.64
N PRO A 265 -22.67 0.82 4.95
CA PRO A 265 -21.76 -0.24 5.38
C PRO A 265 -22.32 -1.57 4.88
N GLN A 266 -21.65 -2.15 3.91
CA GLN A 266 -22.07 -3.39 3.30
C GLN A 266 -21.94 -4.52 4.33
N ARG A 267 -23.04 -5.24 4.59
CA ARG A 267 -22.98 -6.51 5.32
C ARG A 267 -22.12 -7.50 4.52
N PHE A 268 -21.39 -8.37 5.22
CA PHE A 268 -20.62 -9.41 4.59
C PHE A 268 -21.53 -10.27 3.69
N ASN A 269 -21.13 -10.43 2.45
CA ASN A 269 -21.78 -11.26 1.46
C ASN A 269 -20.69 -12.05 0.74
N PRO A 270 -20.70 -13.39 0.80
CA PRO A 270 -19.63 -14.24 0.27
C PRO A 270 -19.46 -14.09 -1.25
N VAL A 271 -20.55 -13.88 -2.00
CA VAL A 271 -20.48 -13.70 -3.47
C VAL A 271 -19.81 -12.36 -3.81
N LYS A 272 -20.24 -11.27 -3.16
CA LYS A 272 -19.61 -9.95 -3.34
C LYS A 272 -18.15 -9.97 -2.92
N TRP A 273 -17.85 -10.64 -1.79
CA TRP A 273 -16.49 -10.82 -1.32
C TRP A 273 -15.62 -11.57 -2.34
N ALA A 274 -16.08 -12.73 -2.83
CA ALA A 274 -15.34 -13.53 -3.80
C ALA A 274 -15.07 -12.74 -5.09
N PHE A 275 -16.09 -12.04 -5.60
CA PHE A 275 -15.95 -11.19 -6.78
C PHE A 275 -14.94 -10.04 -6.55
N THR A 276 -15.04 -9.35 -5.42
CA THR A 276 -14.09 -8.26 -5.08
C THR A 276 -12.67 -8.80 -4.94
N PHE A 277 -12.50 -9.92 -4.26
CA PHE A 277 -11.20 -10.57 -4.10
C PHE A 277 -10.60 -10.97 -5.45
N LEU A 278 -11.41 -11.54 -6.35
CA LEU A 278 -11.00 -11.87 -7.72
C LEU A 278 -10.53 -10.62 -8.49
N LEU A 279 -11.27 -9.51 -8.43
CA LEU A 279 -10.87 -8.25 -9.07
C LEU A 279 -9.52 -7.74 -8.54
N VAL A 280 -9.29 -7.89 -7.25
CA VAL A 280 -8.03 -7.51 -6.61
C VAL A 280 -6.88 -8.42 -7.06
N VAL A 281 -7.08 -9.75 -7.11
CA VAL A 281 -6.08 -10.72 -7.61
C VAL A 281 -5.71 -10.40 -9.05
N VAL A 282 -6.69 -10.18 -9.93
CA VAL A 282 -6.47 -9.77 -11.33
C VAL A 282 -5.66 -8.46 -11.39
N GLY A 283 -6.00 -7.47 -10.55
CA GLY A 283 -5.22 -6.24 -10.43
C GLY A 283 -3.76 -6.49 -10.01
N TRP A 284 -3.51 -7.43 -9.10
CA TRP A 284 -2.14 -7.71 -8.64
C TRP A 284 -1.28 -8.42 -9.69
N VAL A 285 -1.86 -9.16 -10.62
CA VAL A 285 -1.11 -9.78 -11.72
C VAL A 285 -0.43 -8.70 -12.57
N ILE A 286 -1.15 -7.68 -13.01
CA ILE A 286 -0.55 -6.60 -13.80
C ILE A 286 0.42 -5.75 -12.97
N PHE A 287 0.16 -5.56 -11.68
CA PHE A 287 1.07 -4.84 -10.78
C PHE A 287 2.43 -5.56 -10.64
N ARG A 288 2.44 -6.90 -10.61
CA ARG A 288 3.66 -7.73 -10.47
C ARG A 288 4.41 -7.89 -11.79
N ALA A 289 3.72 -7.88 -12.91
CA ALA A 289 4.31 -8.14 -14.21
C ALA A 289 5.35 -7.07 -14.59
N GLU A 290 6.48 -7.50 -15.12
CA GLU A 290 7.57 -6.60 -15.55
C GLU A 290 7.14 -5.70 -16.71
N ASN A 291 6.25 -6.19 -17.56
CA ASN A 291 5.70 -5.46 -18.70
C ASN A 291 4.33 -6.01 -19.10
N LEU A 292 3.65 -5.35 -20.05
CA LEU A 292 2.31 -5.74 -20.48
C LEU A 292 2.26 -7.10 -21.20
N HIS A 293 3.36 -7.51 -21.85
CA HIS A 293 3.43 -8.81 -22.50
C HIS A 293 3.39 -9.95 -21.46
N VAL A 294 4.17 -9.84 -20.39
CA VAL A 294 4.15 -10.79 -19.26
C VAL A 294 2.77 -10.83 -18.59
N ALA A 295 2.14 -9.66 -18.37
CA ALA A 295 0.78 -9.61 -17.84
C ALA A 295 -0.22 -10.34 -18.78
N GLY A 296 -0.12 -10.11 -20.08
CA GLY A 296 -0.96 -10.76 -21.10
C GLY A 296 -0.80 -12.29 -21.09
N ARG A 297 0.43 -12.78 -20.98
CA ARG A 297 0.71 -14.24 -20.87
C ARG A 297 0.10 -14.83 -19.60
N MET A 298 0.27 -14.16 -18.45
CA MET A 298 -0.35 -14.60 -17.20
C MET A 298 -1.88 -14.65 -17.31
N TYR A 299 -2.53 -13.61 -17.86
CA TYR A 299 -3.99 -13.62 -18.07
C TYR A 299 -4.42 -14.68 -19.08
N GLY A 300 -3.68 -14.85 -20.18
CA GLY A 300 -3.94 -15.92 -21.15
C GLY A 300 -3.95 -17.29 -20.47
N ALA A 301 -2.95 -17.59 -19.63
CA ALA A 301 -2.89 -18.82 -18.86
C ALA A 301 -4.02 -18.92 -17.82
N MET A 302 -4.29 -17.87 -17.04
CA MET A 302 -5.35 -17.86 -16.03
C MET A 302 -6.75 -18.17 -16.60
N PHE A 303 -7.05 -17.71 -17.80
CA PHE A 303 -8.39 -17.79 -18.39
C PHE A 303 -8.50 -18.75 -19.58
N SER A 304 -7.46 -19.56 -19.86
CA SER A 304 -7.48 -20.53 -20.95
C SER A 304 -8.39 -21.75 -20.72
N PHE A 305 -8.74 -22.02 -19.45
CA PHE A 305 -9.57 -23.17 -19.01
C PHE A 305 -9.12 -24.57 -19.50
N GLY A 306 -7.94 -24.65 -20.16
CA GLY A 306 -7.50 -25.86 -20.84
C GLY A 306 -6.59 -26.80 -20.05
N ASP A 307 -5.71 -26.23 -19.21
CA ASP A 307 -4.63 -26.98 -18.54
C ASP A 307 -4.65 -26.80 -17.03
N TRP A 308 -5.52 -27.54 -16.38
CA TRP A 308 -5.57 -27.64 -14.91
C TRP A 308 -4.73 -28.80 -14.38
N GLN A 309 -3.63 -29.16 -15.04
CA GLN A 309 -2.76 -30.23 -14.57
C GLN A 309 -1.97 -29.77 -13.33
N LEU A 310 -2.47 -30.17 -12.17
CA LEU A 310 -1.78 -29.96 -10.88
C LEU A 310 -0.47 -30.74 -10.79
N SER A 311 -0.26 -31.75 -11.64
CA SER A 311 0.97 -32.57 -11.72
C SER A 311 2.21 -31.78 -12.15
N GLU A 312 2.03 -30.65 -12.80
CA GLU A 312 3.16 -29.74 -13.18
C GLU A 312 3.56 -28.80 -12.06
N LEU A 313 2.78 -28.69 -11.00
CA LEU A 313 3.21 -28.04 -9.77
C LEU A 313 4.24 -28.95 -9.11
N ASN A 314 5.53 -28.64 -9.27
CA ASN A 314 6.62 -29.39 -8.70
C ASN A 314 6.29 -29.84 -7.27
N SER A 315 6.27 -31.15 -7.04
CA SER A 315 5.91 -31.78 -5.76
C SER A 315 6.75 -31.29 -4.56
N ALA A 316 7.90 -30.69 -4.80
CA ALA A 316 8.73 -30.01 -3.82
C ALA A 316 8.14 -28.65 -3.36
N GLN A 317 7.17 -28.07 -4.09
CA GLN A 317 6.63 -26.73 -3.84
C GLN A 317 5.26 -26.75 -3.15
N LEU A 318 4.55 -27.85 -3.15
CA LEU A 318 3.21 -27.99 -2.58
C LEU A 318 3.13 -29.23 -1.66
N THR A 319 3.78 -29.16 -0.52
CA THR A 319 3.27 -29.98 0.57
C THR A 319 1.93 -29.35 0.98
N GLY A 320 0.81 -30.09 0.84
CA GLY A 320 -0.53 -29.57 1.18
C GLY A 320 -0.63 -29.04 2.62
N LEU A 321 0.29 -29.47 3.49
CA LEU A 321 0.48 -28.98 4.85
C LEU A 321 0.96 -27.51 4.89
N GLN A 322 1.85 -27.09 3.98
CA GLN A 322 2.34 -25.71 3.93
C GLN A 322 1.25 -24.77 3.42
N VAL A 323 0.50 -25.17 2.39
CA VAL A 323 -0.64 -24.39 1.90
C VAL A 323 -1.73 -24.32 2.97
N ALA A 324 -2.06 -25.41 3.63
CA ALA A 324 -3.04 -25.44 4.72
C ALA A 324 -2.60 -24.58 5.90
N THR A 325 -1.31 -24.63 6.28
CA THR A 325 -0.76 -23.81 7.35
C THR A 325 -0.83 -22.32 7.00
N LEU A 326 -0.57 -21.95 5.75
CA LEU A 326 -0.65 -20.57 5.28
C LEU A 326 -2.09 -20.08 5.17
N VAL A 327 -3.02 -20.91 4.74
CA VAL A 327 -4.46 -20.61 4.73
C VAL A 327 -4.98 -20.46 6.16
N VAL A 328 -4.61 -21.35 7.07
CA VAL A 328 -4.99 -21.26 8.49
C VAL A 328 -4.35 -20.05 9.16
N ALA A 329 -3.08 -19.76 8.91
CA ALA A 329 -2.43 -18.54 9.40
C ALA A 329 -3.10 -17.28 8.84
N TYR A 330 -3.45 -17.26 7.56
CA TYR A 330 -4.22 -16.18 6.94
C TYR A 330 -5.60 -16.02 7.56
N LEU A 331 -6.36 -17.11 7.71
CA LEU A 331 -7.70 -17.07 8.30
C LEU A 331 -7.64 -16.63 9.77
N SER A 332 -6.68 -17.09 10.54
CA SER A 332 -6.52 -16.68 11.94
C SER A 332 -6.10 -15.21 12.06
N LEU A 333 -5.12 -14.74 11.29
CA LEU A 333 -4.71 -13.33 11.26
C LEU A 333 -5.78 -12.41 10.65
N ALA A 334 -6.55 -12.92 9.68
CA ALA A 334 -7.66 -12.19 9.10
C ALA A 334 -8.87 -12.10 10.05
N PHE A 335 -9.12 -13.10 10.90
CA PHE A 335 -10.22 -13.10 11.89
C PHE A 335 -9.86 -12.38 13.18
N PHE A 336 -8.63 -12.55 13.67
CA PHE A 336 -8.12 -11.86 14.86
C PHE A 336 -7.33 -10.60 14.47
N GLY A 337 -7.92 -9.78 13.58
CA GLY A 337 -7.27 -8.55 13.14
C GLY A 337 -6.69 -7.79 14.32
N LEU A 338 -5.42 -7.42 14.26
CA LEU A 338 -4.69 -6.60 15.22
C LEU A 338 -5.41 -5.28 15.58
N ARG A 339 -6.47 -4.95 14.83
CA ARG A 339 -7.33 -3.79 15.05
C ARG A 339 -7.81 -3.66 16.49
N ASP A 340 -8.25 -4.77 17.12
CA ASP A 340 -8.74 -4.74 18.51
C ASP A 340 -7.59 -4.63 19.49
N PHE A 341 -6.44 -5.23 19.20
CA PHE A 341 -5.22 -5.03 19.96
C PHE A 341 -4.73 -3.57 19.86
N TYR A 342 -4.74 -2.98 18.68
CA TYR A 342 -4.39 -1.57 18.48
C TYR A 342 -5.41 -0.61 19.11
N ARG A 343 -6.70 -0.93 19.09
CA ARG A 343 -7.78 -0.14 19.72
C ARG A 343 -7.74 -0.20 21.24
N ASN A 344 -7.47 -1.38 21.78
CA ASN A 344 -7.53 -1.65 23.23
C ASN A 344 -6.21 -1.35 23.96
N ALA A 345 -5.10 -1.14 23.23
CA ALA A 345 -3.92 -0.52 23.82
C ALA A 345 -4.33 0.90 24.25
N LYS A 346 -4.76 1.04 25.54
CA LYS A 346 -5.28 2.29 26.11
C LYS A 346 -4.44 3.47 25.66
N PRO A 347 -5.06 4.57 25.23
CA PRO A 347 -4.32 5.81 25.02
C PRO A 347 -3.60 6.17 26.31
N ALA A 348 -2.32 6.55 26.22
CA ALA A 348 -1.72 7.29 27.32
C ALA A 348 -2.68 8.44 27.68
N PRO A 349 -2.85 8.79 28.96
CA PRO A 349 -3.75 9.85 29.39
C PRO A 349 -3.55 11.04 28.47
N GLN A 350 -4.63 11.52 27.83
CA GLN A 350 -4.56 12.76 27.08
C GLN A 350 -4.16 13.82 28.08
N ALA A 351 -2.97 14.40 27.93
CA ALA A 351 -2.62 15.58 28.72
C ALA A 351 -3.73 16.61 28.46
N THR A 352 -4.35 17.05 29.55
CA THR A 352 -5.33 18.13 29.55
C THR A 352 -4.75 19.28 28.71
N PRO A 353 -5.53 19.90 27.80
CA PRO A 353 -5.03 21.05 27.06
C PRO A 353 -4.44 22.05 28.06
N LEU A 354 -3.21 22.45 27.84
CA LEU A 354 -2.61 23.57 28.60
C LEU A 354 -3.60 24.73 28.45
N GLN A 355 -4.28 25.06 29.56
CA GLN A 355 -4.94 26.35 29.67
C GLN A 355 -3.83 27.39 29.55
N VAL A 356 -3.80 28.06 28.40
CA VAL A 356 -3.01 29.29 28.27
C VAL A 356 -3.69 30.27 29.19
N ASN A 357 -3.15 30.45 30.41
CA ASN A 357 -3.49 31.58 31.23
C ASN A 357 -3.02 32.83 30.48
N ASN A 358 -4.00 33.56 29.93
CA ASN A 358 -3.81 34.93 29.51
C ASN A 358 -3.81 35.81 30.77
N ASP A 359 -2.74 35.76 31.50
CA ASP A 359 -2.46 36.74 32.55
C ASP A 359 -1.13 37.48 32.20
N GLY A 360 -1.30 38.71 31.75
CA GLY A 360 -0.23 39.70 31.54
C GLY A 360 -0.01 40.15 30.15
#